data_30613948c197125a215269ad492413da
#
_entry.id   30613948c197125a215269ad492413da
#
_cell.length_a   1.000
_cell.length_b   1.000
_cell.length_c   1.000
_cell.angle_alpha   90.00
_cell.angle_beta   90.00
_cell.angle_gamma   90.00
#
_symmetry.space_group_name_H-M   'P 1'
#
loop_
_entity.id
_entity.type
_entity.pdbx_description
1 polymer ?
#
loop_
_entity_poly.entity_id
_entity_poly.type
_entity_poly.pdbx_seq_one_letter_code
_entity_poly.pdbx_strand_id
1 'polypeptide(L)'
;MNAKYDVIIIGSGAGGGTLARHLAPSGKSVLILERGDWLKREQQNWDVEAVFIKNRYVPQETWYDNTGKAFQPGLHYFVGGATKMYGAALYRLRKEDFGELKHYDGVSPAWPIDYQDMEPYYTQAEQMYQVHGARGEDPTEPPYSAPYSFPAVSHEPRIQQLHDDLARAGYRPFHAPCGVMLDEQNVPFSACIRCKDCDGFPCLVHAKSDAEVLAVRPALKYSNITLLTNAKVVKLNTNSTGKAVTEVVVERGGEKETYEGGIVVVSAGAANSAKLLLLSANDKHPHGLANGSDQVGRHYMYHNSAAVLAVSKEPNPTVFQKTLGLNDFYFGMKDFEYPMGNIQMVGKSQGPMYRGEKPIEAGLAPMFALDEVAKHAVDFWLSTEDLPMPDNRVTLAPDGSIKLSYTPNNQVAKQKLYDKLKSMLNHLGMHPNHLIPRNLYMKNEIGIGGVAHQAGTCRFGTDPKSSGLDVNCKAHELDNLYVVDTSFFPSIGAVNPALTAMANALRVGDHLLQRLK
;
A
#
# COMPACT_ATOMS: atom_id res chain seq x y z
N MET A 1 9.22 14.52 34.43
CA MET A 1 10.29 14.56 33.39
C MET A 1 9.76 13.81 32.17
N ASN A 2 9.69 14.47 31.02
CA ASN A 2 9.31 13.80 29.79
C ASN A 2 10.34 12.72 29.46
N ALA A 3 9.89 11.51 29.13
CA ALA A 3 10.80 10.45 28.74
C ALA A 3 11.45 10.84 27.41
N LYS A 4 12.78 10.77 27.36
CA LYS A 4 13.55 11.08 26.17
C LYS A 4 13.95 9.77 25.46
N TYR A 5 13.71 9.71 24.15
CA TYR A 5 14.03 8.57 23.29
C TYR A 5 15.12 8.96 22.28
N ASP A 6 15.91 7.99 21.84
CA ASP A 6 16.84 8.21 20.71
C ASP A 6 16.05 8.43 19.41
N VAL A 7 14.95 7.65 19.22
CA VAL A 7 14.09 7.71 18.03
C VAL A 7 12.63 7.65 18.44
N ILE A 8 11.80 8.54 17.88
CA ILE A 8 10.34 8.44 17.93
C ILE A 8 9.83 8.13 16.52
N ILE A 9 9.03 7.07 16.37
CA ILE A 9 8.39 6.65 15.14
C ILE A 9 6.88 6.87 15.25
N ILE A 10 6.31 7.67 14.36
CA ILE A 10 4.89 8.02 14.35
C ILE A 10 4.17 7.18 13.30
N GLY A 11 3.45 6.16 13.74
CA GLY A 11 2.80 5.14 12.92
C GLY A 11 3.57 3.83 12.88
N SER A 12 2.83 2.72 12.91
CA SER A 12 3.35 1.34 13.00
C SER A 12 3.10 0.50 11.74
N GLY A 13 2.76 1.16 10.62
CA GLY A 13 2.50 0.51 9.33
C GLY A 13 3.74 -0.05 8.64
N ALA A 14 3.66 -0.26 7.31
CA ALA A 14 4.74 -0.84 6.50
C ALA A 14 6.10 -0.14 6.69
N GLY A 15 6.15 1.19 6.70
CA GLY A 15 7.38 1.94 6.93
C GLY A 15 7.83 1.90 8.38
N GLY A 16 7.00 2.43 9.30
CA GLY A 16 7.37 2.60 10.71
C GLY A 16 7.59 1.29 11.45
N GLY A 17 6.77 0.27 11.20
CA GLY A 17 6.95 -1.06 11.78
C GLY A 17 8.25 -1.73 11.32
N THR A 18 8.54 -1.66 10.00
CA THR A 18 9.79 -2.20 9.44
C THR A 18 11.01 -1.49 10.01
N LEU A 19 10.96 -0.15 10.07
CA LEU A 19 12.04 0.65 10.65
C LEU A 19 12.27 0.29 12.13
N ALA A 20 11.21 0.19 12.92
CA ALA A 20 11.32 -0.19 14.33
C ALA A 20 11.98 -1.56 14.51
N ARG A 21 11.61 -2.55 13.69
CA ARG A 21 12.24 -3.87 13.70
C ARG A 21 13.73 -3.80 13.35
N HIS A 22 14.08 -3.01 12.34
CA HIS A 22 15.47 -2.85 11.90
C HIS A 22 16.34 -2.18 12.98
N LEU A 23 15.79 -1.17 13.68
CA LEU A 23 16.49 -0.47 14.75
C LEU A 23 16.56 -1.27 16.07
N ALA A 24 15.67 -2.24 16.29
CA ALA A 24 15.56 -2.93 17.57
C ALA A 24 16.87 -3.56 18.08
N PRO A 25 17.70 -4.24 17.25
CA PRO A 25 18.96 -4.83 17.72
C PRO A 25 20.04 -3.81 18.12
N SER A 26 19.86 -2.53 17.81
CA SER A 26 20.88 -1.48 18.08
C SER A 26 21.01 -1.10 19.55
N GLY A 27 20.05 -1.47 20.39
CA GLY A 27 19.99 -1.01 21.78
C GLY A 27 19.53 0.44 21.98
N LYS A 28 19.34 1.21 20.89
CA LYS A 28 18.82 2.58 20.95
C LYS A 28 17.36 2.59 21.39
N SER A 29 16.99 3.51 22.27
CA SER A 29 15.63 3.63 22.76
C SER A 29 14.69 4.14 21.67
N VAL A 30 13.67 3.35 21.32
CA VAL A 30 12.70 3.67 20.27
C VAL A 30 11.29 3.69 20.84
N LEU A 31 10.58 4.80 20.63
CA LEU A 31 9.15 4.93 20.92
C LEU A 31 8.35 4.87 19.63
N ILE A 32 7.41 3.95 19.54
CA ILE A 32 6.42 3.87 18.45
C ILE A 32 5.11 4.45 18.97
N LEU A 33 4.57 5.45 18.28
CA LEU A 33 3.29 6.09 18.56
C LEU A 33 2.27 5.67 17.50
N GLU A 34 1.32 4.81 17.86
CA GLU A 34 0.26 4.35 16.97
C GLU A 34 -1.09 4.94 17.41
N ARG A 35 -1.78 5.63 16.46
CA ARG A 35 -3.08 6.25 16.75
C ARG A 35 -4.20 5.23 17.00
N GLY A 36 -4.10 4.05 16.38
CA GLY A 36 -5.03 2.95 16.59
C GLY A 36 -4.64 2.03 17.73
N ASP A 37 -5.43 0.99 17.91
CA ASP A 37 -5.16 -0.08 18.85
C ASP A 37 -4.75 -1.37 18.12
N TRP A 38 -4.48 -2.42 18.87
CA TRP A 38 -4.37 -3.76 18.32
C TRP A 38 -5.67 -4.18 17.64
N LEU A 39 -5.58 -4.72 16.45
CA LEU A 39 -6.73 -5.29 15.79
C LEU A 39 -7.14 -6.58 16.51
N LYS A 40 -8.36 -6.60 17.05
CA LYS A 40 -8.87 -7.76 17.79
C LYS A 40 -8.98 -8.98 16.88
N ARG A 41 -8.58 -10.13 17.41
CA ARG A 41 -8.80 -11.42 16.78
C ARG A 41 -10.22 -11.89 17.14
N GLU A 42 -11.13 -11.77 16.20
CA GLU A 42 -12.57 -12.03 16.41
C GLU A 42 -13.19 -12.65 15.16
N GLN A 43 -14.31 -13.34 15.31
CA GLN A 43 -14.99 -14.01 14.21
C GLN A 43 -15.33 -13.06 13.04
N GLN A 44 -15.64 -11.80 13.37
CA GLN A 44 -15.93 -10.73 12.40
C GLN A 44 -14.78 -10.41 11.45
N ASN A 45 -13.55 -10.83 11.75
CA ASN A 45 -12.41 -10.67 10.83
C ASN A 45 -12.65 -11.39 9.49
N TRP A 46 -13.40 -12.49 9.49
CA TRP A 46 -13.74 -13.27 8.30
C TRP A 46 -15.25 -13.24 7.96
N ASP A 47 -15.96 -12.27 8.49
CA ASP A 47 -17.35 -12.00 8.15
C ASP A 47 -17.40 -10.91 7.06
N VAL A 48 -17.78 -11.29 5.85
CA VAL A 48 -17.84 -10.39 4.69
C VAL A 48 -18.83 -9.24 4.90
N GLU A 49 -19.93 -9.44 5.62
CA GLU A 49 -20.87 -8.35 5.94
C GLU A 49 -20.28 -7.37 6.94
N ALA A 50 -19.57 -7.87 7.97
CA ALA A 50 -18.93 -7.01 8.95
C ALA A 50 -17.84 -6.15 8.29
N VAL A 51 -17.05 -6.73 7.38
CA VAL A 51 -15.91 -6.06 6.73
C VAL A 51 -16.38 -5.08 5.66
N PHE A 52 -17.15 -5.54 4.66
CA PHE A 52 -17.44 -4.78 3.43
C PHE A 52 -18.78 -4.03 3.43
N ILE A 53 -19.75 -4.44 4.26
CA ILE A 53 -21.05 -3.76 4.32
C ILE A 53 -21.13 -2.85 5.53
N LYS A 54 -20.78 -3.38 6.72
CA LYS A 54 -20.85 -2.62 7.99
C LYS A 54 -19.61 -1.76 8.24
N ASN A 55 -18.57 -1.88 7.40
CA ASN A 55 -17.30 -1.13 7.51
C ASN A 55 -16.71 -1.16 8.93
N ARG A 56 -16.77 -2.33 9.61
CA ARG A 56 -16.40 -2.50 11.03
C ARG A 56 -15.01 -2.00 11.35
N TYR A 57 -14.07 -2.11 10.41
CA TYR A 57 -12.66 -1.79 10.60
C TYR A 57 -12.24 -0.46 9.96
N VAL A 58 -13.19 0.29 9.42
CA VAL A 58 -12.96 1.62 8.83
C VAL A 58 -13.20 2.69 9.89
N PRO A 59 -12.27 3.62 10.12
CA PRO A 59 -12.43 4.65 11.13
C PRO A 59 -13.53 5.65 10.76
N GLN A 60 -14.19 6.18 11.76
CA GLN A 60 -15.15 7.28 11.60
C GLN A 60 -14.37 8.59 11.43
N GLU A 61 -13.90 8.84 10.21
CA GLU A 61 -13.15 10.05 9.84
C GLU A 61 -13.73 10.62 8.55
N THR A 62 -13.86 11.94 8.50
CA THR A 62 -14.35 12.65 7.32
C THR A 62 -13.21 13.38 6.63
N TRP A 63 -13.10 13.17 5.33
CA TRP A 63 -12.28 13.98 4.45
C TRP A 63 -13.19 14.74 3.48
N TYR A 64 -12.64 15.74 2.83
CA TYR A 64 -13.36 16.53 1.84
C TYR A 64 -12.64 16.47 0.48
N ASP A 65 -13.40 16.40 -0.59
CA ASP A 65 -12.85 16.53 -1.94
C ASP A 65 -12.62 18.01 -2.32
N ASN A 66 -12.17 18.27 -3.54
CA ASN A 66 -11.91 19.62 -4.04
C ASN A 66 -13.18 20.47 -4.16
N THR A 67 -14.37 19.87 -4.21
CA THR A 67 -15.67 20.57 -4.25
C THR A 67 -16.21 20.87 -2.84
N GLY A 68 -15.57 20.34 -1.80
CA GLY A 68 -16.01 20.41 -0.41
C GLY A 68 -17.01 19.32 -0.03
N LYS A 69 -17.23 18.32 -0.89
CA LYS A 69 -18.07 17.16 -0.58
C LYS A 69 -17.34 16.25 0.39
N ALA A 70 -18.04 15.89 1.48
CA ALA A 70 -17.52 14.97 2.48
C ALA A 70 -17.50 13.52 1.96
N PHE A 71 -16.45 12.78 2.33
CA PHE A 71 -16.36 11.35 2.12
C PHE A 71 -15.58 10.67 3.25
N GLN A 72 -15.81 9.37 3.44
CA GLN A 72 -15.07 8.56 4.39
C GLN A 72 -13.88 7.90 3.68
N PRO A 73 -12.64 8.08 4.17
CA PRO A 73 -11.48 7.42 3.57
C PRO A 73 -11.44 5.94 3.95
N GLY A 74 -11.05 5.08 3.00
CA GLY A 74 -10.82 3.63 3.23
C GLY A 74 -9.48 3.36 3.92
N LEU A 75 -9.26 3.95 5.07
CA LEU A 75 -8.06 3.77 5.89
C LEU A 75 -8.32 2.86 7.09
N HIS A 76 -7.25 2.36 7.67
CA HIS A 76 -7.32 1.48 8.83
C HIS A 76 -6.24 1.88 9.84
N TYR A 77 -6.68 2.17 11.07
CA TYR A 77 -5.82 2.62 12.16
C TYR A 77 -5.68 1.52 13.21
N PHE A 78 -4.70 0.67 12.99
CA PHE A 78 -4.34 -0.43 13.88
C PHE A 78 -2.83 -0.56 13.94
N VAL A 79 -2.31 -1.23 14.97
CA VAL A 79 -0.91 -1.67 14.96
C VAL A 79 -0.68 -2.51 13.70
N GLY A 80 0.30 -2.10 12.89
CA GLY A 80 0.53 -2.65 11.54
C GLY A 80 -0.10 -1.83 10.40
N GLY A 81 -0.93 -0.81 10.71
CA GLY A 81 -1.52 0.10 9.73
C GLY A 81 -2.34 -0.61 8.65
N ALA A 82 -2.33 -0.06 7.44
CA ALA A 82 -3.06 -0.60 6.30
C ALA A 82 -2.64 -2.02 5.89
N THR A 83 -1.46 -2.51 6.31
CA THR A 83 -1.03 -3.88 6.04
C THR A 83 -1.90 -4.94 6.71
N LYS A 84 -2.70 -4.58 7.70
CA LYS A 84 -3.68 -5.48 8.32
C LYS A 84 -4.74 -5.94 7.33
N MET A 85 -5.10 -5.09 6.36
CA MET A 85 -6.18 -5.31 5.41
C MET A 85 -5.70 -5.60 3.98
N TYR A 86 -4.41 -5.33 3.66
CA TYR A 86 -3.89 -5.47 2.30
C TYR A 86 -3.89 -6.94 1.81
N GLY A 87 -3.76 -7.12 0.50
CA GLY A 87 -3.66 -8.44 -0.12
C GLY A 87 -2.28 -9.08 -0.02
N ALA A 88 -1.30 -8.43 0.61
CA ALA A 88 0.08 -8.90 0.70
C ALA A 88 0.72 -9.27 -0.65
N ALA A 89 0.30 -8.62 -1.75
CA ALA A 89 0.98 -8.67 -3.03
C ALA A 89 2.22 -7.76 -2.92
N LEU A 90 3.41 -8.37 -2.93
CA LEU A 90 4.66 -7.70 -2.56
C LEU A 90 5.64 -7.69 -3.74
N TYR A 91 5.34 -6.83 -4.71
CA TYR A 91 6.15 -6.63 -5.91
C TYR A 91 7.27 -5.62 -5.67
N ARG A 92 8.42 -5.84 -6.32
CA ARG A 92 9.42 -4.78 -6.52
C ARG A 92 8.93 -3.81 -7.59
N LEU A 93 9.24 -2.52 -7.49
CA LEU A 93 9.19 -1.64 -8.65
C LEU A 93 10.16 -2.16 -9.73
N ARG A 94 9.80 -1.96 -11.00
CA ARG A 94 10.67 -2.34 -12.12
C ARG A 94 11.91 -1.43 -12.13
N LYS A 95 13.00 -1.89 -12.73
CA LYS A 95 14.21 -1.06 -12.86
C LYS A 95 13.90 0.24 -13.59
N GLU A 96 13.07 0.16 -14.61
CA GLU A 96 12.66 1.29 -15.43
C GLU A 96 11.77 2.30 -14.68
N ASP A 97 11.04 1.86 -13.65
CA ASP A 97 10.22 2.75 -12.79
C ASP A 97 11.08 3.75 -12.01
N PHE A 98 12.38 3.51 -11.87
CA PHE A 98 13.33 4.45 -11.26
C PHE A 98 13.82 5.53 -12.23
N GLY A 99 13.64 5.33 -13.54
CA GLY A 99 13.95 6.29 -14.60
C GLY A 99 12.77 7.21 -14.92
N GLU A 100 13.02 8.16 -15.81
CA GLU A 100 11.93 8.92 -16.41
C GLU A 100 11.18 8.06 -17.41
N LEU A 101 9.85 7.92 -17.22
CA LEU A 101 8.99 7.17 -18.13
C LEU A 101 7.96 8.09 -18.78
N LYS A 102 7.92 8.04 -20.11
CA LYS A 102 6.91 8.75 -20.90
C LYS A 102 5.62 7.91 -20.93
N HIS A 103 4.53 8.49 -20.47
CA HIS A 103 3.17 7.97 -20.57
C HIS A 103 2.39 8.69 -21.67
N TYR A 104 1.20 8.18 -21.99
CA TYR A 104 0.33 8.83 -22.96
C TYR A 104 -0.10 10.23 -22.50
N ASP A 105 -0.45 10.37 -21.22
CA ASP A 105 -0.98 11.61 -20.65
C ASP A 105 0.08 12.47 -19.91
N GLY A 106 1.36 12.06 -19.92
CA GLY A 106 2.39 12.82 -19.22
C GLY A 106 3.68 12.02 -18.97
N VAL A 107 4.39 12.37 -17.90
CA VAL A 107 5.69 11.80 -17.57
C VAL A 107 5.72 11.39 -16.11
N SER A 108 6.22 10.19 -15.87
CA SER A 108 6.64 9.71 -14.55
C SER A 108 8.09 10.15 -14.32
N PRO A 109 8.39 10.98 -13.30
CA PRO A 109 9.74 11.49 -13.11
C PRO A 109 10.69 10.42 -12.59
N ALA A 110 11.98 10.57 -12.93
CA ALA A 110 13.02 9.74 -12.38
C ALA A 110 13.12 9.88 -10.85
N TRP A 111 13.48 8.79 -10.18
CA TRP A 111 13.86 8.77 -8.78
C TRP A 111 15.26 9.38 -8.60
N PRO A 112 15.56 10.01 -7.45
CA PRO A 112 16.90 10.56 -7.17
C PRO A 112 17.93 9.48 -6.79
N ILE A 113 17.53 8.21 -6.79
CA ILE A 113 18.37 7.02 -6.55
C ILE A 113 18.03 5.96 -7.59
N ASP A 114 18.96 5.07 -7.84
CA ASP A 114 18.79 3.99 -8.81
C ASP A 114 18.17 2.74 -8.19
N TYR A 115 17.67 1.84 -9.05
CA TYR A 115 17.18 0.54 -8.61
C TYR A 115 18.23 -0.24 -7.81
N GLN A 116 19.50 -0.16 -8.19
CA GLN A 116 20.62 -0.83 -7.53
C GLN A 116 20.79 -0.40 -6.06
N ASP A 117 20.47 0.86 -5.74
CA ASP A 117 20.48 1.36 -4.36
C ASP A 117 19.38 0.72 -3.51
N MET A 118 18.29 0.30 -4.13
CA MET A 118 17.13 -0.32 -3.47
C MET A 118 17.18 -1.85 -3.47
N GLU A 119 17.88 -2.47 -4.41
CA GLU A 119 17.87 -3.92 -4.60
C GLU A 119 18.23 -4.72 -3.34
N PRO A 120 19.32 -4.41 -2.60
CA PRO A 120 19.67 -5.13 -1.38
C PRO A 120 18.57 -5.05 -0.31
N TYR A 121 17.88 -3.92 -0.24
CA TYR A 121 16.79 -3.69 0.71
C TYR A 121 15.49 -4.38 0.28
N TYR A 122 15.23 -4.50 -1.02
CA TYR A 122 14.16 -5.34 -1.53
C TYR A 122 14.37 -6.81 -1.14
N THR A 123 15.58 -7.33 -1.32
CA THR A 123 15.94 -8.70 -0.91
C THR A 123 15.74 -8.90 0.59
N GLN A 124 16.17 -7.96 1.43
CA GLN A 124 15.96 -8.03 2.88
C GLN A 124 14.48 -7.94 3.27
N ALA A 125 13.71 -7.06 2.62
CA ALA A 125 12.28 -6.92 2.87
C ALA A 125 11.50 -8.18 2.46
N GLU A 126 11.79 -8.77 1.31
CA GLU A 126 11.22 -10.05 0.87
C GLU A 126 11.47 -11.17 1.89
N GLN A 127 12.70 -11.26 2.40
CA GLN A 127 13.04 -12.23 3.43
C GLN A 127 12.31 -11.94 4.75
N MET A 128 12.30 -10.68 5.20
CA MET A 128 11.65 -10.27 6.44
C MET A 128 10.15 -10.55 6.43
N TYR A 129 9.49 -10.31 5.29
CA TYR A 129 8.04 -10.46 5.10
C TYR A 129 7.66 -11.79 4.47
N GLN A 130 8.58 -12.74 4.43
CA GLN A 130 8.35 -14.11 3.94
C GLN A 130 7.61 -14.12 2.58
N VAL A 131 8.16 -13.37 1.63
CA VAL A 131 7.55 -13.27 0.30
C VAL A 131 7.81 -14.56 -0.48
N HIS A 132 6.73 -15.21 -0.87
CA HIS A 132 6.72 -16.35 -1.77
C HIS A 132 6.76 -15.86 -3.22
N GLY A 133 7.57 -16.51 -4.06
CA GLY A 133 7.66 -16.17 -5.48
C GLY A 133 8.59 -17.10 -6.25
N ALA A 134 8.60 -16.96 -7.57
CA ALA A 134 9.52 -17.64 -8.48
C ALA A 134 10.23 -16.59 -9.34
N ARG A 135 11.57 -16.61 -9.34
CA ARG A 135 12.39 -15.70 -10.14
C ARG A 135 12.39 -16.11 -11.61
N GLY A 136 12.44 -15.12 -12.50
CA GLY A 136 12.58 -15.31 -13.94
C GLY A 136 11.28 -15.63 -14.68
N GLU A 137 10.14 -15.72 -14.00
CA GLU A 137 8.84 -15.93 -14.65
C GLU A 137 8.21 -14.63 -15.14
N ASP A 138 8.28 -13.55 -14.35
CA ASP A 138 7.75 -12.23 -14.72
C ASP A 138 8.63 -11.60 -15.82
N PRO A 139 8.07 -11.31 -17.02
CA PRO A 139 8.85 -10.74 -18.12
C PRO A 139 9.45 -9.36 -17.83
N THR A 140 8.95 -8.68 -16.81
CA THR A 140 9.40 -7.35 -16.39
C THR A 140 10.13 -7.39 -15.05
N GLU A 141 10.48 -8.59 -14.56
CA GLU A 141 11.16 -8.72 -13.27
C GLU A 141 12.48 -7.94 -13.28
N PRO A 142 12.70 -7.06 -12.29
CA PRO A 142 13.96 -6.33 -12.19
C PRO A 142 15.10 -7.27 -11.77
N PRO A 143 16.38 -6.92 -12.03
CA PRO A 143 17.53 -7.69 -11.57
C PRO A 143 17.49 -7.98 -10.07
N TYR A 144 17.96 -9.16 -9.67
CA TYR A 144 17.98 -9.60 -8.28
C TYR A 144 19.31 -10.26 -7.90
N SER A 145 19.74 -10.08 -6.65
CA SER A 145 20.98 -10.67 -6.11
C SER A 145 20.75 -12.03 -5.44
N ALA A 146 19.50 -12.36 -5.07
CA ALA A 146 19.14 -13.61 -4.41
C ALA A 146 17.78 -14.14 -4.88
N PRO A 147 17.56 -15.47 -4.87
CA PRO A 147 16.25 -16.05 -5.07
C PRO A 147 15.29 -15.63 -3.97
N TYR A 148 13.98 -15.84 -4.18
CA TYR A 148 13.04 -15.79 -3.06
C TYR A 148 13.40 -16.85 -2.02
N SER A 149 13.33 -16.50 -0.74
CA SER A 149 13.60 -17.44 0.36
C SER A 149 12.48 -18.47 0.55
N PHE A 150 11.29 -18.17 -0.01
CA PHE A 150 10.09 -19.01 0.06
C PHE A 150 9.62 -19.32 -1.36
N PRO A 151 9.30 -20.61 -1.66
CA PRO A 151 8.85 -21.01 -2.99
C PRO A 151 7.52 -20.33 -3.34
N ALA A 152 7.26 -20.16 -4.63
CA ALA A 152 5.99 -19.62 -5.10
C ALA A 152 4.80 -20.39 -4.53
N VAL A 153 3.72 -19.69 -4.21
CA VAL A 153 2.46 -20.32 -3.81
C VAL A 153 1.86 -21.07 -5.00
N SER A 154 1.63 -22.36 -4.86
CA SER A 154 1.13 -23.19 -5.95
C SER A 154 -0.26 -22.74 -6.42
N HIS A 155 -0.49 -22.80 -7.73
CA HIS A 155 -1.82 -22.57 -8.29
C HIS A 155 -2.78 -23.71 -7.93
N GLU A 156 -3.99 -23.39 -7.53
CA GLU A 156 -5.05 -24.39 -7.49
C GLU A 156 -5.49 -24.77 -8.92
N PRO A 157 -6.08 -25.96 -9.14
CA PRO A 157 -6.27 -26.54 -10.49
C PRO A 157 -6.91 -25.61 -11.50
N ARG A 158 -7.90 -24.79 -11.11
CA ARG A 158 -8.55 -23.86 -12.03
C ARG A 158 -7.63 -22.71 -12.44
N ILE A 159 -6.81 -22.24 -11.51
CA ILE A 159 -5.83 -21.17 -11.80
C ILE A 159 -4.65 -21.72 -12.59
N GLN A 160 -4.21 -22.95 -12.30
CA GLN A 160 -3.19 -23.63 -13.13
C GLN A 160 -3.69 -23.79 -14.56
N GLN A 161 -4.93 -24.20 -14.76
CA GLN A 161 -5.51 -24.27 -16.11
C GLN A 161 -5.49 -22.91 -16.81
N LEU A 162 -5.86 -21.82 -16.11
CA LEU A 162 -5.82 -20.48 -16.68
C LEU A 162 -4.39 -20.05 -17.03
N HIS A 163 -3.42 -20.35 -16.16
CA HIS A 163 -2.00 -20.13 -16.42
C HIS A 163 -1.56 -20.83 -17.71
N ASP A 164 -1.88 -22.12 -17.86
CA ASP A 164 -1.49 -22.91 -19.01
C ASP A 164 -2.18 -22.45 -20.31
N ASP A 165 -3.44 -22.01 -20.21
CA ASP A 165 -4.19 -21.46 -21.34
C ASP A 165 -3.60 -20.13 -21.81
N LEU A 166 -3.22 -19.24 -20.89
CA LEU A 166 -2.52 -18.00 -21.20
C LEU A 166 -1.16 -18.26 -21.84
N ALA A 167 -0.37 -19.18 -21.27
CA ALA A 167 0.93 -19.55 -21.82
C ALA A 167 0.82 -20.14 -23.24
N ARG A 168 -0.15 -21.01 -23.50
CA ARG A 168 -0.45 -21.54 -24.85
C ARG A 168 -0.88 -20.45 -25.83
N ALA A 169 -1.53 -19.41 -25.35
CA ALA A 169 -1.90 -18.25 -26.15
C ALA A 169 -0.73 -17.27 -26.40
N GLY A 170 0.47 -17.58 -25.89
CA GLY A 170 1.70 -16.81 -26.12
C GLY A 170 1.96 -15.70 -25.10
N TYR A 171 1.22 -15.66 -23.98
CA TYR A 171 1.48 -14.76 -22.85
C TYR A 171 2.45 -15.40 -21.85
N ARG A 172 2.95 -14.60 -20.91
CA ARG A 172 3.90 -15.03 -19.89
C ARG A 172 3.31 -14.84 -18.49
N PRO A 173 2.30 -15.67 -18.11
CA PRO A 173 1.79 -15.65 -16.76
C PRO A 173 2.86 -16.13 -15.77
N PHE A 174 2.84 -15.60 -14.56
CA PHE A 174 3.81 -15.91 -13.53
C PHE A 174 3.15 -16.05 -12.16
N HIS A 175 3.86 -16.65 -11.20
CA HIS A 175 3.42 -16.70 -9.82
C HIS A 175 3.54 -15.32 -9.18
N ALA A 176 2.40 -14.72 -8.80
CA ALA A 176 2.36 -13.42 -8.15
C ALA A 176 3.08 -13.46 -6.79
N PRO A 177 4.04 -12.56 -6.52
CA PRO A 177 4.74 -12.54 -5.25
C PRO A 177 3.79 -12.20 -4.11
N CYS A 178 3.72 -13.09 -3.11
CA CYS A 178 2.74 -13.03 -2.03
C CYS A 178 3.39 -13.22 -0.65
N GLY A 179 3.14 -12.26 0.26
CA GLY A 179 3.60 -12.32 1.65
C GLY A 179 2.62 -13.07 2.54
N VAL A 180 2.86 -14.35 2.75
CA VAL A 180 2.07 -15.23 3.64
C VAL A 180 2.97 -16.24 4.35
N MET A 181 2.64 -16.61 5.57
CA MET A 181 3.39 -17.60 6.34
C MET A 181 2.89 -19.01 5.99
N LEU A 182 3.12 -19.42 4.74
CA LEU A 182 2.64 -20.67 4.16
C LEU A 182 3.77 -21.71 4.09
N ASP A 183 3.46 -22.93 4.51
CA ASP A 183 4.29 -24.11 4.31
C ASP A 183 3.48 -25.19 3.59
N GLU A 184 3.63 -25.26 2.26
CA GLU A 184 2.92 -26.25 1.44
C GLU A 184 3.51 -27.68 1.56
N GLN A 185 4.73 -27.82 2.09
CA GLN A 185 5.33 -29.12 2.35
C GLN A 185 4.84 -29.73 3.66
N ASN A 186 4.39 -28.89 4.60
CA ASN A 186 3.93 -29.29 5.91
C ASN A 186 2.61 -28.61 6.29
N VAL A 187 1.60 -28.80 5.45
CA VAL A 187 0.28 -28.15 5.56
C VAL A 187 -0.34 -28.21 6.96
N PRO A 188 -0.28 -29.34 7.71
CA PRO A 188 -0.84 -29.40 9.07
C PRO A 188 -0.22 -28.42 10.07
N PHE A 189 1.02 -27.97 9.82
CA PHE A 189 1.73 -27.02 10.68
C PHE A 189 1.91 -25.63 10.03
N SER A 190 1.36 -25.44 8.85
CA SER A 190 1.36 -24.14 8.17
C SER A 190 0.49 -23.13 8.93
N ALA A 191 1.03 -21.93 9.17
CA ALA A 191 0.25 -20.87 9.77
C ALA A 191 -0.84 -20.35 8.81
N CYS A 192 -0.50 -20.19 7.51
CA CYS A 192 -1.47 -19.82 6.48
C CYS A 192 -2.23 -21.07 6.01
N ILE A 193 -3.54 -20.98 6.06
CA ILE A 193 -4.46 -22.09 5.68
C ILE A 193 -5.04 -21.90 4.28
N ARG A 194 -4.53 -20.96 3.49
CA ARG A 194 -5.03 -20.63 2.14
C ARG A 194 -6.54 -20.36 2.11
N CYS A 195 -7.03 -19.53 3.02
CA CYS A 195 -8.44 -19.15 3.08
C CYS A 195 -8.84 -18.18 1.95
N LYS A 196 -10.16 -18.04 1.73
CA LYS A 196 -10.72 -17.07 0.77
C LYS A 196 -10.70 -15.63 1.28
N ASP A 197 -10.55 -15.41 2.58
CA ASP A 197 -10.70 -14.12 3.26
C ASP A 197 -9.33 -13.47 3.49
N CYS A 198 -8.60 -13.18 2.40
CA CYS A 198 -7.24 -12.62 2.46
C CYS A 198 -7.20 -11.13 2.07
N ASP A 199 -7.69 -10.78 0.87
CA ASP A 199 -7.66 -9.39 0.37
C ASP A 199 -8.81 -8.59 0.96
N GLY A 200 -8.49 -7.48 1.62
CA GLY A 200 -9.46 -6.62 2.30
C GLY A 200 -9.91 -7.11 3.67
N PHE A 201 -9.50 -8.30 4.11
CA PHE A 201 -9.85 -8.85 5.42
C PHE A 201 -8.68 -8.83 6.40
N PRO A 202 -8.93 -8.62 7.71
CA PRO A 202 -7.95 -8.96 8.74
C PRO A 202 -7.67 -10.47 8.76
N CYS A 203 -6.41 -10.86 8.94
CA CYS A 203 -6.07 -12.29 9.02
C CYS A 203 -6.37 -12.86 10.41
N LEU A 204 -7.42 -13.69 10.52
CA LEU A 204 -7.83 -14.30 11.79
C LEU A 204 -6.77 -15.22 12.40
N VAL A 205 -5.91 -15.83 11.58
CA VAL A 205 -4.85 -16.76 12.04
C VAL A 205 -3.46 -16.11 12.12
N HIS A 206 -3.36 -14.78 11.91
CA HIS A 206 -2.09 -14.03 11.95
C HIS A 206 -1.01 -14.60 11.02
N ALA A 207 -1.40 -15.13 9.87
CA ALA A 207 -0.51 -15.73 8.89
C ALA A 207 -0.28 -14.86 7.64
N LYS A 208 -0.96 -13.73 7.52
CA LYS A 208 -0.62 -12.70 6.53
C LYS A 208 0.65 -11.99 7.00
N SER A 209 1.58 -11.78 6.07
CA SER A 209 2.86 -11.12 6.37
C SER A 209 2.67 -9.60 6.52
N ASP A 210 1.91 -9.19 7.53
CA ASP A 210 1.68 -7.78 7.82
C ASP A 210 2.71 -7.19 8.80
N ALA A 211 2.77 -5.87 8.89
CA ALA A 211 3.75 -5.16 9.69
C ALA A 211 3.57 -5.39 11.22
N GLU A 212 2.36 -5.67 11.71
CA GLU A 212 2.18 -6.09 13.09
C GLU A 212 2.91 -7.41 13.36
N VAL A 213 2.60 -8.43 12.54
CA VAL A 213 3.04 -9.82 12.78
C VAL A 213 4.54 -9.97 12.56
N LEU A 214 5.08 -9.43 11.47
CA LEU A 214 6.46 -9.65 11.06
C LEU A 214 7.42 -8.51 11.39
N ALA A 215 6.92 -7.36 11.84
CA ALA A 215 7.79 -6.25 12.21
C ALA A 215 7.57 -5.78 13.65
N VAL A 216 6.40 -5.27 14.01
CA VAL A 216 6.18 -4.66 15.33
C VAL A 216 6.31 -5.68 16.46
N ARG A 217 5.61 -6.84 16.37
CA ARG A 217 5.71 -7.88 17.43
C ARG A 217 7.13 -8.40 17.63
N PRO A 218 7.92 -8.69 16.59
CA PRO A 218 9.32 -9.03 16.76
C PRO A 218 10.17 -7.90 17.35
N ALA A 219 9.92 -6.62 16.98
CA ALA A 219 10.62 -5.49 17.58
C ALA A 219 10.36 -5.37 19.09
N LEU A 220 9.12 -5.58 19.51
CA LEU A 220 8.73 -5.52 20.93
C LEU A 220 9.35 -6.62 21.82
N LYS A 221 10.04 -7.60 21.26
CA LYS A 221 10.85 -8.55 22.03
C LYS A 221 12.13 -7.92 22.61
N TYR A 222 12.52 -6.76 22.12
CA TYR A 222 13.66 -6.00 22.59
C TYR A 222 13.23 -4.98 23.62
N SER A 223 13.91 -4.92 24.76
CA SER A 223 13.56 -4.06 25.90
C SER A 223 13.71 -2.56 25.63
N ASN A 224 14.43 -2.18 24.58
CA ASN A 224 14.62 -0.79 24.15
C ASN A 224 13.51 -0.27 23.22
N ILE A 225 12.52 -1.09 22.88
CA ILE A 225 11.39 -0.71 22.03
C ILE A 225 10.13 -0.55 22.88
N THR A 226 9.50 0.61 22.78
CA THR A 226 8.22 0.91 23.44
C THR A 226 7.17 1.21 22.39
N LEU A 227 5.98 0.64 22.51
CA LEU A 227 4.81 0.97 21.69
C LEU A 227 3.73 1.56 22.59
N LEU A 228 3.20 2.72 22.19
CA LEU A 228 1.98 3.28 22.75
C LEU A 228 0.87 3.24 21.68
N THR A 229 -0.22 2.55 21.99
CA THR A 229 -1.45 2.52 21.19
C THR A 229 -2.43 3.60 21.64
N ASN A 230 -3.43 3.89 20.81
CA ASN A 230 -4.38 4.99 21.02
C ASN A 230 -3.67 6.34 21.23
N ALA A 231 -2.48 6.48 20.66
CA ALA A 231 -1.56 7.60 20.80
C ALA A 231 -1.51 8.41 19.49
N LYS A 232 -2.48 9.31 19.32
CA LYS A 232 -2.60 10.14 18.12
C LYS A 232 -1.68 11.34 18.22
N VAL A 233 -0.63 11.36 17.41
CA VAL A 233 0.23 12.55 17.27
C VAL A 233 -0.55 13.65 16.55
N VAL A 234 -0.60 14.83 17.14
CA VAL A 234 -1.40 15.97 16.64
C VAL A 234 -0.54 17.17 16.23
N LYS A 235 0.68 17.27 16.75
CA LYS A 235 1.60 18.38 16.43
C LYS A 235 3.05 17.99 16.71
N LEU A 236 3.96 18.59 15.93
CA LEU A 236 5.41 18.56 16.16
C LEU A 236 5.85 20.00 16.46
N ASN A 237 6.46 20.22 17.63
CA ASN A 237 7.02 21.50 18.00
C ASN A 237 8.52 21.54 17.71
N THR A 238 9.00 22.69 17.21
CA THR A 238 10.41 22.91 16.91
C THR A 238 11.08 23.75 17.98
N ASN A 239 12.41 23.69 18.00
CA ASN A 239 13.21 24.64 18.80
C ASN A 239 13.03 26.08 18.29
N SER A 240 13.54 27.06 19.04
CA SER A 240 13.42 28.48 18.72
C SER A 240 14.05 28.89 17.37
N THR A 241 15.02 28.10 16.87
CA THR A 241 15.63 28.32 15.55
C THR A 241 14.83 27.70 14.40
N GLY A 242 13.85 26.83 14.69
CA GLY A 242 13.09 26.08 13.70
C GLY A 242 13.87 24.91 13.06
N LYS A 243 15.08 24.59 13.51
CA LYS A 243 15.96 23.61 12.86
C LYS A 243 15.78 22.18 13.33
N ALA A 244 15.13 21.96 14.46
CA ALA A 244 14.91 20.62 14.98
C ALA A 244 13.55 20.50 15.68
N VAL A 245 12.89 19.34 15.51
CA VAL A 245 11.73 18.95 16.31
C VAL A 245 12.21 18.63 17.73
N THR A 246 11.62 19.26 18.71
CA THR A 246 11.95 19.07 20.14
C THR A 246 10.87 18.32 20.90
N GLU A 247 9.60 18.46 20.48
CA GLU A 247 8.47 17.83 21.15
C GLU A 247 7.50 17.21 20.15
N VAL A 248 7.04 16.01 20.47
CA VAL A 248 5.94 15.31 19.77
C VAL A 248 4.72 15.36 20.69
N VAL A 249 3.68 16.09 20.27
CA VAL A 249 2.44 16.26 21.02
C VAL A 249 1.46 15.15 20.66
N VAL A 250 0.99 14.42 21.65
CA VAL A 250 0.15 13.22 21.50
C VAL A 250 -1.17 13.45 22.25
N GLU A 251 -2.29 13.10 21.60
CA GLU A 251 -3.58 12.93 22.26
C GLU A 251 -3.80 11.46 22.58
N ARG A 252 -3.98 11.14 23.88
CA ARG A 252 -4.23 9.79 24.36
C ARG A 252 -5.16 9.80 25.57
N GLY A 253 -6.23 9.00 25.54
CA GLY A 253 -7.18 8.94 26.66
C GLY A 253 -7.91 10.26 26.98
N GLY A 254 -7.97 11.20 26.03
CA GLY A 254 -8.56 12.54 26.21
C GLY A 254 -7.59 13.58 26.76
N GLU A 255 -6.35 13.20 27.06
CA GLU A 255 -5.30 14.10 27.56
C GLU A 255 -4.23 14.35 26.51
N LYS A 256 -3.47 15.44 26.67
CA LYS A 256 -2.28 15.76 25.88
C LYS A 256 -1.03 15.37 26.63
N GLU A 257 -0.23 14.51 25.98
CA GLU A 257 1.10 14.10 26.44
C GLU A 257 2.15 14.67 25.48
N THR A 258 3.38 14.87 25.95
CA THR A 258 4.52 15.28 25.13
C THR A 258 5.68 14.31 25.29
N TYR A 259 6.36 14.03 24.18
CA TYR A 259 7.56 13.18 24.15
C TYR A 259 8.69 13.90 23.45
N GLU A 260 9.93 13.62 23.90
CA GLU A 260 11.15 14.16 23.29
C GLU A 260 11.93 13.06 22.59
N GLY A 261 12.38 13.33 21.37
CA GLY A 261 13.19 12.39 20.57
C GLY A 261 14.41 13.05 19.95
N GLY A 262 15.54 12.34 19.96
CA GLY A 262 16.73 12.77 19.21
C GLY A 262 16.47 12.82 17.71
N ILE A 263 15.76 11.81 17.19
CA ILE A 263 15.26 11.70 15.82
C ILE A 263 13.75 11.47 15.85
N VAL A 264 13.01 12.16 14.98
CA VAL A 264 11.56 12.00 14.83
C VAL A 264 11.27 11.52 13.41
N VAL A 265 10.57 10.39 13.30
CA VAL A 265 10.20 9.76 12.03
C VAL A 265 8.69 9.75 11.88
N VAL A 266 8.17 10.44 10.88
CA VAL A 266 6.75 10.40 10.49
C VAL A 266 6.55 9.24 9.53
N SER A 267 5.63 8.32 9.87
CA SER A 267 5.29 7.13 9.08
C SER A 267 3.79 6.82 9.19
N ALA A 268 2.96 7.87 9.05
CA ALA A 268 1.51 7.81 9.26
C ALA A 268 0.70 7.49 7.99
N GLY A 269 1.39 7.18 6.88
CA GLY A 269 0.81 7.02 5.55
C GLY A 269 0.68 8.36 4.81
N ALA A 270 0.76 8.34 3.47
CA ALA A 270 1.01 9.53 2.67
C ALA A 270 0.12 10.74 3.01
N ALA A 271 -1.19 10.56 3.08
CA ALA A 271 -2.09 11.68 3.37
C ALA A 271 -1.97 12.18 4.83
N ASN A 272 -1.87 11.27 5.80
CA ASN A 272 -1.77 11.66 7.21
C ASN A 272 -0.39 12.22 7.57
N SER A 273 0.69 11.76 6.94
CA SER A 273 2.03 12.31 7.13
C SER A 273 2.08 13.77 6.65
N ALA A 274 1.55 14.05 5.46
CA ALA A 274 1.41 15.43 4.98
C ALA A 274 0.53 16.27 5.92
N LYS A 275 -0.63 15.75 6.35
CA LYS A 275 -1.52 16.42 7.32
C LYS A 275 -0.77 16.81 8.59
N LEU A 276 -0.01 15.90 9.19
CA LEU A 276 0.73 16.16 10.42
C LEU A 276 1.76 17.28 10.24
N LEU A 277 2.50 17.27 9.13
CA LEU A 277 3.48 18.30 8.82
C LEU A 277 2.83 19.66 8.63
N LEU A 278 1.69 19.72 7.91
CA LEU A 278 0.91 20.96 7.71
C LEU A 278 0.32 21.48 9.02
N LEU A 279 -0.25 20.62 9.88
CA LEU A 279 -0.78 20.99 11.20
C LEU A 279 0.31 21.50 12.17
N SER A 280 1.57 21.16 11.89
CA SER A 280 2.72 21.56 12.72
C SER A 280 3.29 22.93 12.33
N ALA A 281 2.55 23.73 11.58
CA ALA A 281 2.92 25.09 11.23
C ALA A 281 3.21 25.94 12.50
N ASN A 282 4.21 26.82 12.39
CA ASN A 282 4.64 27.76 13.43
C ASN A 282 5.32 28.99 12.80
N ASP A 283 5.78 29.94 13.63
CA ASP A 283 6.39 31.19 13.15
C ASP A 283 7.62 30.99 12.24
N LYS A 284 8.37 29.90 12.41
CA LYS A 284 9.53 29.56 11.57
C LYS A 284 9.15 28.78 10.33
N HIS A 285 8.04 28.06 10.37
CA HIS A 285 7.50 27.22 9.31
C HIS A 285 6.00 27.57 9.09
N PRO A 286 5.68 28.74 8.55
CA PRO A 286 4.28 29.23 8.47
C PRO A 286 3.38 28.36 7.57
N HIS A 287 3.96 27.59 6.66
CA HIS A 287 3.24 26.70 5.75
C HIS A 287 3.31 25.21 6.14
N GLY A 288 3.76 24.89 7.36
CA GLY A 288 4.00 23.52 7.83
C GLY A 288 5.48 23.13 7.81
N LEU A 289 5.83 22.08 8.53
CA LEU A 289 7.21 21.56 8.58
C LEU A 289 7.61 20.93 7.24
N ALA A 290 8.88 21.05 6.88
CA ALA A 290 9.45 20.58 5.60
C ALA A 290 8.76 21.18 4.35
N ASN A 291 8.08 22.31 4.48
CA ASN A 291 7.20 22.88 3.46
C ASN A 291 7.55 24.31 3.03
N GLY A 292 8.76 24.75 3.21
CA GLY A 292 9.22 26.08 2.75
C GLY A 292 9.15 26.24 1.23
N SER A 293 9.22 25.14 0.49
CA SER A 293 9.08 25.09 -0.98
C SER A 293 7.67 24.73 -1.46
N ASP A 294 6.67 24.66 -0.58
CA ASP A 294 5.27 24.27 -0.88
C ASP A 294 5.15 22.87 -1.56
N GLN A 295 6.02 21.92 -1.16
CA GLN A 295 6.00 20.56 -1.72
C GLN A 295 5.19 19.57 -0.88
N VAL A 296 5.02 19.82 0.43
CA VAL A 296 4.26 18.95 1.31
C VAL A 296 2.78 18.97 0.94
N GLY A 297 2.23 17.80 0.76
CA GLY A 297 0.85 17.58 0.33
C GLY A 297 0.66 17.49 -1.18
N ARG A 298 1.56 18.08 -2.02
CA ARG A 298 1.49 18.00 -3.48
C ARG A 298 1.81 16.62 -4.01
N HIS A 299 1.50 16.39 -5.29
CA HIS A 299 1.81 15.14 -6.01
C HIS A 299 1.20 13.90 -5.37
N TYR A 300 0.03 14.06 -4.74
CA TYR A 300 -0.71 12.92 -4.25
C TYR A 300 -1.04 11.98 -5.40
N MET A 301 -0.65 10.73 -5.25
CA MET A 301 -0.88 9.65 -6.20
C MET A 301 -1.58 8.49 -5.51
N TYR A 302 -2.34 7.75 -6.28
CA TYR A 302 -2.73 6.38 -5.99
C TYR A 302 -2.89 5.63 -7.31
N HIS A 303 -2.84 4.31 -7.33
CA HIS A 303 -2.97 3.58 -8.59
C HIS A 303 -4.35 3.80 -9.22
N ASN A 304 -4.38 3.98 -10.54
CA ASN A 304 -5.60 3.87 -11.33
C ASN A 304 -6.05 2.41 -11.34
N SER A 305 -6.62 1.94 -10.24
CA SER A 305 -6.95 0.54 -10.03
C SER A 305 -8.38 0.21 -10.45
N ALA A 306 -8.58 -1.02 -10.92
CA ALA A 306 -9.90 -1.57 -11.16
C ALA A 306 -9.94 -3.06 -10.80
N ALA A 307 -10.99 -3.48 -10.12
CA ALA A 307 -11.32 -4.90 -9.96
C ALA A 307 -12.12 -5.36 -11.19
N VAL A 308 -11.74 -6.49 -11.77
CA VAL A 308 -12.39 -7.08 -12.94
C VAL A 308 -12.76 -8.52 -12.66
N LEU A 309 -14.02 -8.85 -12.84
CA LEU A 309 -14.54 -10.21 -12.72
C LEU A 309 -14.72 -10.83 -14.08
N ALA A 310 -14.12 -12.00 -14.27
CA ALA A 310 -14.37 -12.85 -15.43
C ALA A 310 -15.29 -14.00 -14.98
N VAL A 311 -16.56 -13.92 -15.36
CA VAL A 311 -17.54 -14.94 -15.01
C VAL A 311 -17.54 -16.03 -16.07
N SER A 312 -17.08 -17.23 -15.72
CA SER A 312 -17.03 -18.38 -16.63
C SER A 312 -18.30 -19.22 -16.57
N LYS A 313 -18.51 -20.08 -17.60
CA LYS A 313 -19.63 -21.06 -17.59
C LYS A 313 -19.48 -22.06 -16.46
N GLU A 314 -18.26 -22.55 -16.28
CA GLU A 314 -17.94 -23.52 -15.25
C GLU A 314 -17.66 -22.83 -13.93
N PRO A 315 -18.07 -23.41 -12.80
CA PRO A 315 -17.74 -22.91 -11.50
C PRO A 315 -16.22 -22.80 -11.31
N ASN A 316 -15.78 -21.78 -10.59
CA ASN A 316 -14.42 -21.65 -10.11
C ASN A 316 -14.33 -22.14 -8.65
N PRO A 317 -13.90 -23.37 -8.39
CA PRO A 317 -13.83 -23.91 -7.03
C PRO A 317 -12.62 -23.42 -6.24
N THR A 318 -11.74 -22.62 -6.86
CA THR A 318 -10.54 -22.08 -6.21
C THR A 318 -10.89 -21.32 -4.95
N VAL A 319 -10.16 -21.56 -3.89
CA VAL A 319 -10.29 -20.86 -2.61
C VAL A 319 -9.28 -19.71 -2.51
N PHE A 320 -7.99 -20.00 -2.73
CA PHE A 320 -6.91 -19.02 -2.66
C PHE A 320 -6.37 -18.71 -4.06
N GLN A 321 -7.11 -17.88 -4.82
CA GLN A 321 -6.82 -17.69 -6.24
C GLN A 321 -5.77 -16.62 -6.58
N LYS A 322 -5.32 -15.81 -5.64
CA LYS A 322 -4.43 -14.66 -5.84
C LYS A 322 -2.96 -15.03 -6.14
N THR A 323 -2.75 -16.05 -6.92
CA THR A 323 -1.42 -16.63 -7.17
C THR A 323 -0.86 -16.34 -8.55
N LEU A 324 -1.63 -15.73 -9.45
CA LEU A 324 -1.24 -15.45 -10.83
C LEU A 324 -1.11 -13.96 -11.12
N GLY A 325 -0.03 -13.58 -11.81
CA GLY A 325 0.23 -12.26 -12.36
C GLY A 325 0.50 -12.29 -13.86
N LEU A 326 0.35 -11.15 -14.52
CA LEU A 326 0.62 -10.97 -15.95
C LEU A 326 1.12 -9.55 -16.22
N ASN A 327 2.37 -9.41 -16.67
CA ASN A 327 3.04 -8.13 -16.91
C ASN A 327 3.48 -7.92 -18.37
N ASP A 328 2.96 -8.72 -19.31
CA ASP A 328 3.30 -8.60 -20.73
C ASP A 328 3.07 -7.19 -21.29
N PHE A 329 2.18 -6.42 -20.68
CA PHE A 329 1.79 -5.08 -21.13
C PHE A 329 2.24 -3.96 -20.19
N TYR A 330 3.09 -4.27 -19.23
CA TYR A 330 3.52 -3.31 -18.23
C TYR A 330 4.09 -2.04 -18.88
N PHE A 331 4.99 -2.21 -19.84
CA PHE A 331 5.63 -1.11 -20.57
C PHE A 331 4.99 -0.81 -21.93
N GLY A 332 3.83 -1.38 -22.24
CA GLY A 332 3.10 -1.15 -23.47
C GLY A 332 2.90 -2.38 -24.33
N MET A 333 2.43 -2.17 -25.56
CA MET A 333 2.22 -3.21 -26.57
C MET A 333 2.43 -2.62 -27.97
N LYS A 334 2.45 -3.49 -29.01
CA LYS A 334 2.72 -3.10 -30.41
C LYS A 334 1.90 -1.89 -30.90
N ASP A 335 0.63 -1.83 -30.52
CA ASP A 335 -0.30 -0.79 -30.98
C ASP A 335 -0.51 0.32 -29.92
N PHE A 336 0.26 0.31 -28.84
CA PHE A 336 0.27 1.33 -27.80
C PHE A 336 1.60 1.27 -27.03
N GLU A 337 2.53 2.11 -27.42
CA GLU A 337 3.94 2.11 -26.97
C GLU A 337 4.15 2.64 -25.53
N TYR A 338 3.10 3.11 -24.87
CA TYR A 338 3.18 3.68 -23.52
C TYR A 338 2.91 2.64 -22.43
N PRO A 339 3.48 2.77 -21.22
CA PRO A 339 3.21 1.89 -20.11
C PRO A 339 1.70 1.76 -19.82
N MET A 340 1.24 0.53 -19.61
CA MET A 340 -0.15 0.23 -19.32
C MET A 340 -0.36 -0.24 -17.89
N GLY A 341 0.56 -1.06 -17.36
CA GLY A 341 0.55 -1.47 -15.97
C GLY A 341 0.46 -2.97 -15.71
N ASN A 342 0.09 -3.31 -14.49
CA ASN A 342 0.07 -4.66 -13.94
C ASN A 342 -1.32 -5.27 -13.98
N ILE A 343 -1.39 -6.56 -14.28
CA ILE A 343 -2.54 -7.43 -14.09
C ILE A 343 -2.17 -8.50 -13.06
N GLN A 344 -2.92 -8.61 -11.99
CA GLN A 344 -2.75 -9.66 -10.99
C GLN A 344 -4.10 -10.20 -10.55
N MET A 345 -4.14 -11.42 -10.05
CA MET A 345 -5.33 -11.94 -9.40
C MET A 345 -5.43 -11.43 -7.97
N VAL A 346 -6.66 -11.31 -7.48
CA VAL A 346 -6.97 -11.01 -6.08
C VAL A 346 -7.73 -12.15 -5.43
N GLY A 347 -7.99 -12.04 -4.14
CA GLY A 347 -8.80 -12.97 -3.39
C GLY A 347 -10.17 -13.17 -4.02
N LYS A 348 -10.75 -14.35 -3.78
CA LYS A 348 -12.06 -14.74 -4.29
C LYS A 348 -13.13 -13.76 -3.84
N SER A 349 -13.86 -13.16 -4.78
CA SER A 349 -15.01 -12.34 -4.47
C SER A 349 -16.16 -13.17 -3.85
N GLN A 350 -16.97 -12.53 -3.04
CA GLN A 350 -18.12 -13.12 -2.35
C GLN A 350 -19.36 -12.26 -2.63
N GLY A 351 -20.55 -12.86 -2.73
CA GLY A 351 -21.79 -12.16 -3.08
C GLY A 351 -22.03 -10.85 -2.31
N PRO A 352 -21.89 -10.82 -0.98
CA PRO A 352 -22.07 -9.61 -0.20
C PRO A 352 -21.08 -8.47 -0.54
N MET A 353 -19.86 -8.75 -1.05
CA MET A 353 -18.92 -7.70 -1.46
C MET A 353 -19.50 -6.82 -2.57
N TYR A 354 -20.19 -7.43 -3.56
CA TYR A 354 -20.82 -6.68 -4.65
C TYR A 354 -21.86 -5.68 -4.15
N ARG A 355 -22.60 -6.08 -3.11
CA ARG A 355 -23.62 -5.22 -2.49
C ARG A 355 -22.97 -4.08 -1.70
N GLY A 356 -21.86 -4.34 -1.03
CA GLY A 356 -21.09 -3.30 -0.31
C GLY A 356 -20.47 -2.28 -1.25
N GLU A 357 -19.91 -2.73 -2.37
CA GLU A 357 -19.22 -1.86 -3.33
C GLU A 357 -20.18 -1.10 -4.26
N LYS A 358 -21.32 -1.70 -4.62
CA LYS A 358 -22.35 -1.13 -5.51
C LYS A 358 -23.74 -1.26 -4.92
N PRO A 359 -24.03 -0.51 -3.84
CA PRO A 359 -25.28 -0.69 -3.10
C PRO A 359 -26.53 -0.37 -3.91
N ILE A 360 -26.46 0.48 -4.92
CA ILE A 360 -27.60 0.82 -5.78
C ILE A 360 -27.83 -0.27 -6.82
N GLU A 361 -26.79 -0.64 -7.60
CA GLU A 361 -26.94 -1.60 -8.70
C GLU A 361 -27.10 -3.03 -8.19
N ALA A 362 -26.29 -3.46 -7.23
CA ALA A 362 -26.33 -4.80 -6.67
C ALA A 362 -27.34 -4.96 -5.52
N GLY A 363 -27.82 -3.85 -4.95
CA GLY A 363 -28.83 -3.86 -3.88
C GLY A 363 -30.16 -4.45 -4.29
N LEU A 364 -30.53 -4.35 -5.57
CA LEU A 364 -31.76 -4.92 -6.13
C LEU A 364 -31.61 -6.40 -6.52
N ALA A 365 -30.37 -6.92 -6.65
CA ALA A 365 -30.14 -8.31 -7.01
C ALA A 365 -30.38 -9.24 -5.79
N PRO A 366 -31.10 -10.36 -5.96
CA PRO A 366 -31.21 -11.36 -4.91
C PRO A 366 -29.81 -11.90 -4.52
N MET A 367 -29.57 -12.19 -3.23
CA MET A 367 -28.27 -12.64 -2.75
C MET A 367 -27.81 -13.93 -3.47
N PHE A 368 -28.71 -14.88 -3.70
CA PHE A 368 -28.37 -16.13 -4.41
C PHE A 368 -27.81 -15.89 -5.82
N ALA A 369 -28.26 -14.83 -6.51
CA ALA A 369 -27.72 -14.49 -7.82
C ALA A 369 -26.31 -13.88 -7.72
N LEU A 370 -26.05 -13.09 -6.69
CA LEU A 370 -24.71 -12.54 -6.40
C LEU A 370 -23.73 -13.67 -6.00
N ASP A 371 -24.19 -14.64 -5.22
CA ASP A 371 -23.40 -15.80 -4.83
C ASP A 371 -23.08 -16.71 -6.03
N GLU A 372 -24.02 -16.88 -6.96
CA GLU A 372 -23.78 -17.65 -8.18
C GLU A 372 -22.76 -16.96 -9.09
N VAL A 373 -22.78 -15.62 -9.19
CA VAL A 373 -21.74 -14.87 -9.87
C VAL A 373 -20.38 -15.09 -9.22
N ALA A 374 -20.29 -14.92 -7.91
CA ALA A 374 -19.06 -15.12 -7.14
C ALA A 374 -18.50 -16.54 -7.32
N LYS A 375 -19.37 -17.55 -7.33
CA LYS A 375 -18.99 -18.96 -7.55
C LYS A 375 -18.34 -19.20 -8.89
N HIS A 376 -18.74 -18.46 -9.94
CA HIS A 376 -18.19 -18.58 -11.30
C HIS A 376 -17.08 -17.58 -11.61
N ALA A 377 -16.86 -16.58 -10.76
CA ALA A 377 -15.90 -15.51 -11.01
C ALA A 377 -14.44 -15.96 -10.85
N VAL A 378 -13.61 -15.43 -11.73
CA VAL A 378 -12.16 -15.34 -11.60
C VAL A 378 -11.83 -13.85 -11.50
N ASP A 379 -11.21 -13.45 -10.42
CA ASP A 379 -11.10 -12.04 -10.05
C ASP A 379 -9.70 -11.51 -10.33
N PHE A 380 -9.64 -10.39 -11.04
CA PHE A 380 -8.41 -9.70 -11.40
C PHE A 380 -8.37 -8.30 -10.79
N TRP A 381 -7.19 -7.84 -10.51
CA TRP A 381 -6.87 -6.47 -10.17
C TRP A 381 -5.95 -5.88 -11.24
N LEU A 382 -6.37 -4.76 -11.79
CA LEU A 382 -5.57 -3.98 -12.73
C LEU A 382 -5.03 -2.76 -11.99
N SER A 383 -3.76 -2.47 -12.20
CA SER A 383 -3.14 -1.24 -11.72
C SER A 383 -2.41 -0.56 -12.85
N THR A 384 -2.76 0.70 -13.10
CA THR A 384 -2.02 1.59 -14.00
C THR A 384 -1.43 2.71 -13.17
N GLU A 385 -0.25 3.19 -13.51
CA GLU A 385 0.40 4.27 -12.80
C GLU A 385 -0.45 5.55 -12.81
N ASP A 386 -0.58 6.18 -11.65
CA ASP A 386 -1.11 7.52 -11.46
C ASP A 386 0.05 8.52 -11.48
N LEU A 387 0.00 9.53 -12.33
CA LEU A 387 1.10 10.46 -12.54
C LEU A 387 1.12 11.57 -11.47
N PRO A 388 2.30 12.02 -11.02
CA PRO A 388 2.45 12.98 -9.93
C PRO A 388 2.13 14.42 -10.38
N MET A 389 0.86 14.78 -10.39
CA MET A 389 0.42 16.13 -10.71
C MET A 389 0.54 17.04 -9.46
N PRO A 390 1.12 18.25 -9.58
CA PRO A 390 1.31 19.15 -8.41
C PRO A 390 -0.01 19.58 -7.77
N ASP A 391 -1.10 19.66 -8.53
CA ASP A 391 -2.43 20.07 -8.06
C ASP A 391 -3.25 18.92 -7.45
N ASN A 392 -2.82 17.67 -7.64
CA ASN A 392 -3.29 16.54 -6.84
C ASN A 392 -2.63 16.66 -5.47
N ARG A 393 -3.37 17.18 -4.48
CA ARG A 393 -2.75 17.53 -3.20
C ARG A 393 -3.64 17.37 -1.99
N VAL A 394 -2.99 17.06 -0.89
CA VAL A 394 -3.53 17.12 0.46
C VAL A 394 -3.37 18.55 0.99
N THR A 395 -4.46 19.15 1.45
CA THR A 395 -4.49 20.41 2.20
C THR A 395 -5.35 20.22 3.44
N LEU A 396 -5.47 21.25 4.27
CA LEU A 396 -6.30 21.24 5.47
C LEU A 396 -7.60 22.02 5.25
N ALA A 397 -8.70 21.45 5.67
CA ALA A 397 -9.95 22.18 5.90
C ALA A 397 -9.84 23.05 7.18
N PRO A 398 -10.75 24.01 7.40
CA PRO A 398 -10.69 24.88 8.58
C PRO A 398 -10.73 24.16 9.94
N ASP A 399 -11.31 22.97 9.99
CA ASP A 399 -11.36 22.11 11.17
C ASP A 399 -10.10 21.21 11.34
N GLY A 400 -9.12 21.36 10.45
CA GLY A 400 -7.91 20.52 10.41
C GLY A 400 -8.10 19.15 9.77
N SER A 401 -9.25 18.85 9.19
CA SER A 401 -9.47 17.64 8.40
C SER A 401 -8.73 17.69 7.07
N ILE A 402 -8.50 16.56 6.45
CA ILE A 402 -7.91 16.50 5.11
C ILE A 402 -8.93 17.00 4.07
N LYS A 403 -8.49 17.94 3.26
CA LYS A 403 -9.08 18.27 1.97
C LYS A 403 -8.17 17.73 0.88
N LEU A 404 -8.69 16.80 0.09
CA LEU A 404 -7.96 16.12 -0.98
C LEU A 404 -8.43 16.63 -2.34
N SER A 405 -7.61 17.44 -3.00
CA SER A 405 -7.80 17.81 -4.40
C SER A 405 -7.21 16.73 -5.27
N TYR A 406 -8.01 16.14 -6.14
CA TYR A 406 -7.57 15.04 -7.00
C TYR A 406 -8.28 15.09 -8.36
N THR A 407 -7.49 15.04 -9.42
CA THR A 407 -7.93 14.89 -10.80
C THR A 407 -7.33 13.62 -11.37
N PRO A 408 -8.15 12.63 -11.81
CA PRO A 408 -7.65 11.42 -12.45
C PRO A 408 -6.83 11.72 -13.70
N ASN A 409 -5.74 10.98 -13.90
CA ASN A 409 -4.89 11.05 -15.09
C ASN A 409 -4.59 9.64 -15.61
N ASN A 410 -3.85 9.53 -16.70
CA ASN A 410 -3.42 8.26 -17.33
C ASN A 410 -4.56 7.26 -17.58
N GLN A 411 -5.78 7.77 -17.86
CA GLN A 411 -6.98 6.95 -18.02
C GLN A 411 -7.01 6.17 -19.35
N VAL A 412 -6.32 6.66 -20.38
CA VAL A 412 -6.23 5.97 -21.68
C VAL A 412 -5.47 4.65 -21.52
N ALA A 413 -4.32 4.67 -20.84
CA ALA A 413 -3.54 3.47 -20.55
C ALA A 413 -4.33 2.44 -19.72
N LYS A 414 -5.03 2.90 -18.68
CA LYS A 414 -5.94 2.10 -17.87
C LYS A 414 -7.03 1.41 -18.69
N GLN A 415 -7.68 2.16 -19.60
CA GLN A 415 -8.72 1.59 -20.46
C GLN A 415 -8.15 0.57 -21.44
N LYS A 416 -6.97 0.85 -22.02
CA LYS A 416 -6.25 -0.09 -22.91
C LYS A 416 -5.92 -1.41 -22.19
N LEU A 417 -5.42 -1.34 -20.94
CA LEU A 417 -5.11 -2.53 -20.14
C LEU A 417 -6.37 -3.37 -19.89
N TYR A 418 -7.47 -2.73 -19.54
CA TYR A 418 -8.76 -3.39 -19.33
C TYR A 418 -9.28 -4.06 -20.60
N ASP A 419 -9.25 -3.37 -21.74
CA ASP A 419 -9.71 -3.91 -23.02
C ASP A 419 -8.85 -5.09 -23.47
N LYS A 420 -7.54 -5.02 -23.19
CA LYS A 420 -6.61 -6.13 -23.47
C LYS A 420 -6.92 -7.35 -22.61
N LEU A 421 -7.14 -7.19 -21.30
CA LEU A 421 -7.54 -8.29 -20.43
C LEU A 421 -8.84 -8.95 -20.95
N LYS A 422 -9.87 -8.17 -21.27
CA LYS A 422 -11.12 -8.70 -21.84
C LYS A 422 -10.89 -9.52 -23.12
N SER A 423 -10.09 -8.97 -24.03
CA SER A 423 -9.77 -9.64 -25.30
C SER A 423 -9.09 -10.99 -25.07
N MET A 424 -8.13 -11.04 -24.14
CA MET A 424 -7.46 -12.29 -23.77
C MET A 424 -8.43 -13.32 -23.20
N LEU A 425 -9.23 -12.92 -22.20
CA LEU A 425 -10.18 -13.82 -21.54
C LEU A 425 -11.26 -14.33 -22.51
N ASN A 426 -11.75 -13.49 -23.42
CA ASN A 426 -12.68 -13.91 -24.48
C ASN A 426 -12.05 -14.93 -25.42
N HIS A 427 -10.77 -14.72 -25.83
CA HIS A 427 -10.06 -15.66 -26.67
C HIS A 427 -9.88 -17.04 -26.01
N LEU A 428 -9.69 -17.06 -24.70
CA LEU A 428 -9.59 -18.29 -23.90
C LEU A 428 -10.94 -18.93 -23.57
N GLY A 429 -12.06 -18.43 -24.13
CA GLY A 429 -13.39 -18.95 -23.89
C GLY A 429 -14.00 -18.56 -22.54
N MET A 430 -13.38 -17.67 -21.81
CA MET A 430 -13.96 -17.05 -20.62
C MET A 430 -14.86 -15.90 -21.05
N HIS A 431 -16.15 -16.06 -20.85
CA HIS A 431 -17.15 -15.04 -21.22
C HIS A 431 -17.60 -14.28 -19.97
N PRO A 432 -17.05 -13.09 -19.71
CA PRO A 432 -17.35 -12.33 -18.49
C PRO A 432 -18.83 -11.92 -18.34
N ASN A 433 -19.69 -12.25 -19.31
CA ASN A 433 -21.09 -11.82 -19.36
C ASN A 433 -22.10 -12.96 -19.42
N HIS A 434 -21.70 -14.18 -19.13
CA HIS A 434 -22.51 -15.35 -19.49
C HIS A 434 -23.79 -15.49 -18.69
N LEU A 435 -23.83 -15.00 -17.45
CA LEU A 435 -24.97 -15.15 -16.54
C LEU A 435 -25.60 -13.81 -16.13
N ILE A 436 -24.95 -12.67 -16.41
CA ILE A 436 -25.37 -11.37 -15.88
C ILE A 436 -25.13 -10.26 -16.89
N PRO A 437 -25.99 -9.23 -16.95
CA PRO A 437 -25.81 -8.10 -17.84
C PRO A 437 -24.43 -7.44 -17.67
N ARG A 438 -23.77 -7.18 -18.78
CA ARG A 438 -22.39 -6.71 -18.96
C ARG A 438 -21.97 -5.56 -18.04
N ASN A 439 -22.90 -4.73 -17.62
CA ASN A 439 -22.60 -3.48 -16.93
C ASN A 439 -22.56 -3.59 -15.41
N LEU A 440 -22.96 -4.73 -14.85
CA LEU A 440 -23.15 -4.85 -13.41
C LEU A 440 -21.89 -5.29 -12.64
N TYR A 441 -21.00 -6.11 -13.25
CA TYR A 441 -19.92 -6.80 -12.53
C TYR A 441 -18.54 -6.77 -13.18
N MET A 442 -18.40 -6.14 -14.34
CA MET A 442 -17.22 -6.30 -15.19
C MET A 442 -16.02 -5.46 -14.78
N LYS A 443 -16.26 -4.31 -14.20
CA LYS A 443 -15.22 -3.36 -13.81
C LYS A 443 -15.74 -2.52 -12.66
N ASN A 444 -15.11 -2.63 -11.52
CA ASN A 444 -15.32 -1.72 -10.41
C ASN A 444 -14.11 -0.80 -10.28
N GLU A 445 -14.30 0.48 -10.51
CA GLU A 445 -13.24 1.49 -10.35
C GLU A 445 -13.11 1.84 -8.88
N ILE A 446 -11.89 1.79 -8.37
CA ILE A 446 -11.60 2.17 -7.00
C ILE A 446 -11.57 3.70 -6.95
N GLY A 447 -12.59 4.28 -6.33
CA GLY A 447 -12.69 5.71 -6.13
C GLY A 447 -11.75 6.26 -5.05
N ILE A 448 -11.67 7.58 -4.97
CA ILE A 448 -10.79 8.32 -4.06
C ILE A 448 -10.95 7.92 -2.57
N GLY A 449 -12.13 7.48 -2.15
CA GLY A 449 -12.38 6.99 -0.79
C GLY A 449 -11.89 5.57 -0.53
N GLY A 450 -11.75 4.73 -1.55
CA GLY A 450 -11.38 3.32 -1.42
C GLY A 450 -9.88 3.02 -1.51
N VAL A 451 -9.02 4.03 -1.45
CA VAL A 451 -7.64 3.90 -1.87
C VAL A 451 -6.69 3.58 -0.74
N ALA A 452 -5.99 2.44 -0.87
CA ALA A 452 -4.94 2.01 0.03
C ALA A 452 -3.50 2.31 -0.47
N HIS A 453 -3.30 2.66 -1.74
CA HIS A 453 -2.00 2.85 -2.39
C HIS A 453 -1.59 4.34 -2.47
N GLN A 454 -1.85 5.11 -1.41
CA GLN A 454 -1.52 6.53 -1.36
C GLN A 454 0.00 6.77 -1.34
N ALA A 455 0.50 7.75 -2.13
CA ALA A 455 1.92 8.06 -2.25
C ALA A 455 2.19 9.54 -2.61
N GLY A 456 3.46 9.96 -2.57
CA GLY A 456 3.99 11.16 -3.22
C GLY A 456 3.89 12.48 -2.47
N THR A 457 3.18 12.55 -1.37
CA THR A 457 2.84 13.80 -0.67
C THR A 457 4.00 14.50 0.04
N CYS A 458 5.14 13.86 0.13
CA CYS A 458 6.38 14.38 0.74
C CYS A 458 7.58 13.85 -0.02
N ARG A 459 7.59 14.01 -1.34
CA ARG A 459 8.59 13.38 -2.18
C ARG A 459 10.02 13.77 -1.80
N PHE A 460 10.92 12.80 -1.95
CA PHE A 460 12.36 13.01 -1.77
C PHE A 460 13.03 13.48 -3.06
N GLY A 461 14.21 14.09 -2.93
CA GLY A 461 14.95 14.60 -4.06
C GLY A 461 16.25 15.27 -3.61
N THR A 462 17.05 15.69 -4.58
CA THR A 462 18.31 16.39 -4.33
C THR A 462 18.15 17.91 -4.22
N ASP A 463 17.08 18.47 -4.81
CA ASP A 463 16.82 19.90 -4.81
C ASP A 463 15.72 20.27 -3.81
N PRO A 464 16.03 21.05 -2.74
CA PRO A 464 15.06 21.48 -1.74
C PRO A 464 13.96 22.40 -2.30
N LYS A 465 14.09 22.93 -3.51
CA LYS A 465 13.03 23.71 -4.16
C LYS A 465 11.94 22.85 -4.76
N SER A 466 12.22 21.60 -5.07
CA SER A 466 11.30 20.67 -5.73
C SER A 466 10.98 19.42 -4.91
N SER A 467 11.55 19.27 -3.71
CA SER A 467 11.31 18.16 -2.80
C SER A 467 11.27 18.63 -1.34
N GLY A 468 10.47 17.96 -0.51
CA GLY A 468 10.43 18.22 0.95
C GLY A 468 11.54 17.49 1.70
N LEU A 469 12.00 16.37 1.14
CA LEU A 469 12.96 15.46 1.75
C LEU A 469 14.20 15.31 0.87
N ASP A 470 15.36 15.08 1.51
CA ASP A 470 16.58 14.66 0.84
C ASP A 470 16.53 13.15 0.45
N VAL A 471 17.58 12.66 -0.18
CA VAL A 471 17.66 11.26 -0.64
C VAL A 471 17.64 10.23 0.49
N ASN A 472 17.86 10.62 1.74
CA ASN A 472 17.73 9.79 2.93
C ASN A 472 16.36 9.92 3.61
N CYS A 473 15.38 10.54 2.95
CA CYS A 473 14.07 10.84 3.49
C CYS A 473 14.09 11.77 4.73
N LYS A 474 15.18 12.53 4.93
CA LYS A 474 15.27 13.58 5.96
C LYS A 474 14.71 14.89 5.39
N ALA A 475 13.93 15.61 6.17
CA ALA A 475 13.48 16.95 5.79
C ALA A 475 14.68 17.85 5.46
N HIS A 476 14.65 18.57 4.32
CA HIS A 476 15.73 19.50 3.95
C HIS A 476 15.93 20.60 5.00
N GLU A 477 14.87 21.04 5.62
CA GLU A 477 14.84 22.19 6.52
C GLU A 477 15.10 21.87 7.99
N LEU A 478 14.98 20.57 8.38
CA LEU A 478 15.08 20.13 9.77
C LEU A 478 16.14 19.03 9.91
N ASP A 479 16.92 19.13 10.98
CA ASP A 479 18.07 18.26 11.19
C ASP A 479 17.72 16.85 11.66
N ASN A 480 16.56 16.66 12.29
CA ASN A 480 16.17 15.43 12.96
C ASN A 480 14.78 14.89 12.54
N LEU A 481 14.15 15.47 11.52
CA LEU A 481 12.84 15.03 11.02
C LEU A 481 12.98 14.18 9.77
N TYR A 482 12.34 13.01 9.76
CA TYR A 482 12.29 12.08 8.63
C TYR A 482 10.83 11.74 8.29
N VAL A 483 10.58 11.34 7.03
CA VAL A 483 9.29 10.77 6.62
C VAL A 483 9.56 9.42 5.95
N VAL A 484 9.08 8.32 6.55
CA VAL A 484 9.41 6.95 6.16
C VAL A 484 8.14 6.13 5.93
N ASP A 485 7.37 6.50 4.95
CA ASP A 485 6.24 5.79 4.38
C ASP A 485 6.16 6.09 2.88
N THR A 486 5.10 5.77 2.20
CA THR A 486 4.94 6.00 0.76
C THR A 486 4.89 7.49 0.34
N SER A 487 4.90 8.43 1.28
CA SER A 487 4.94 9.88 0.96
C SER A 487 6.17 10.28 0.14
N PHE A 488 7.28 9.56 0.30
CA PHE A 488 8.57 9.91 -0.33
C PHE A 488 8.61 9.67 -1.84
N PHE A 489 7.72 8.87 -2.40
CA PHE A 489 7.72 8.45 -3.80
C PHE A 489 7.65 9.64 -4.77
N PRO A 490 8.60 9.79 -5.71
CA PRO A 490 8.46 10.75 -6.82
C PRO A 490 7.46 10.27 -7.87
N SER A 491 7.41 8.95 -8.08
CA SER A 491 6.49 8.22 -8.96
C SER A 491 6.13 6.89 -8.32
N ILE A 492 4.97 6.35 -8.66
CA ILE A 492 4.41 5.19 -7.94
C ILE A 492 4.57 3.86 -8.71
N GLY A 493 4.91 3.90 -10.01
CA GLY A 493 4.88 2.73 -10.88
C GLY A 493 3.46 2.13 -11.00
N ALA A 494 3.36 0.87 -11.41
CA ALA A 494 2.07 0.21 -11.57
C ALA A 494 1.90 -1.05 -10.71
N VAL A 495 2.82 -1.32 -9.77
CA VAL A 495 2.73 -2.46 -8.82
C VAL A 495 2.52 -1.98 -7.40
N ASN A 496 2.08 -2.88 -6.53
CA ASN A 496 1.76 -2.59 -5.13
C ASN A 496 2.93 -1.92 -4.39
N PRO A 497 2.75 -0.78 -3.70
CA PRO A 497 3.84 0.04 -3.18
C PRO A 497 4.42 -0.43 -1.84
N ALA A 498 3.78 -1.41 -1.18
CA ALA A 498 4.12 -1.78 0.19
C ALA A 498 5.55 -2.30 0.35
N LEU A 499 6.03 -3.18 -0.57
CA LEU A 499 7.39 -3.71 -0.49
C LEU A 499 8.44 -2.62 -0.66
N THR A 500 8.19 -1.63 -1.53
CA THR A 500 9.08 -0.47 -1.73
C THR A 500 9.15 0.39 -0.47
N ALA A 501 8.02 0.60 0.23
CA ALA A 501 8.01 1.31 1.50
C ALA A 501 8.80 0.55 2.59
N MET A 502 8.67 -0.78 2.64
CA MET A 502 9.42 -1.65 3.56
C MET A 502 10.93 -1.62 3.25
N ALA A 503 11.30 -1.76 1.98
CA ALA A 503 12.69 -1.70 1.54
C ALA A 503 13.33 -0.34 1.86
N ASN A 504 12.63 0.76 1.57
CA ASN A 504 13.13 2.09 1.92
C ASN A 504 13.24 2.30 3.44
N ALA A 505 12.35 1.73 4.23
CA ALA A 505 12.45 1.79 5.69
C ALA A 505 13.72 1.12 6.21
N LEU A 506 14.15 0.01 5.61
CA LEU A 506 15.44 -0.63 5.91
C LEU A 506 16.62 0.25 5.50
N ARG A 507 16.56 0.83 4.29
CA ARG A 507 17.58 1.76 3.78
C ARG A 507 17.77 2.98 4.68
N VAL A 508 16.66 3.62 5.06
CA VAL A 508 16.70 4.75 6.00
C VAL A 508 17.15 4.29 7.37
N GLY A 509 16.79 3.08 7.79
CA GLY A 509 17.24 2.47 9.04
C GLY A 509 18.77 2.37 9.13
N ASP A 510 19.45 1.93 8.08
CA ASP A 510 20.91 1.89 8.01
C ASP A 510 21.52 3.30 8.14
N HIS A 511 20.94 4.29 7.45
CA HIS A 511 21.34 5.69 7.59
C HIS A 511 21.16 6.20 9.04
N LEU A 512 20.04 5.89 9.69
CA LEU A 512 19.80 6.29 11.08
C LEU A 512 20.77 5.63 12.04
N LEU A 513 21.10 4.34 11.86
CA LEU A 513 22.10 3.64 12.67
C LEU A 513 23.49 4.28 12.57
N GLN A 514 23.87 4.80 11.41
CA GLN A 514 25.11 5.57 11.25
C GLN A 514 25.07 6.90 12.02
N ARG A 515 23.93 7.59 12.01
CA ARG A 515 23.77 8.87 12.74
C ARG A 515 23.69 8.71 14.26
N LEU A 516 23.27 7.55 14.73
CA LEU A 516 23.08 7.25 16.16
C LEU A 516 24.36 6.69 16.82
N LYS A 517 25.44 6.49 16.06
CA LYS A 517 26.76 6.14 16.61
C LYS A 517 27.32 7.31 17.37
#